data_4cb5b8520936428525df1593e1c2e02b
#
_entry.id   4cb5b8520936428525df1593e1c2e02b
#
_cell.length_a   1.000
_cell.length_b   1.000
_cell.length_c   1.000
_cell.angle_alpha   90.00
_cell.angle_beta   90.00
_cell.angle_gamma   90.00
#
_symmetry.space_group_name_H-M   'P 1'
#
loop_
_entity.id
_entity.type
_entity.pdbx_description
1 polymer ?
#
loop_
_entity_poly.entity_id
_entity_poly.type
_entity_poly.pdbx_seq_one_letter_code
_entity_poly.pdbx_strand_id
1 'polypeptide(L)'
;MTERDAKQKEKRKFRVAERFGGFPVLLLALAGILLLLSGSGLFGAKNEKNAGATDPAAYRLALESELASLCAEVRGVGRVTVMITLKEGEKTTYAGSKTASVSPPTVLGAAIVCDGGGDAGIRNELTRLTSALLGIGANRVTVAERRR
;
A
#
# COMPACT_ATOMS: atom_id res chain seq x y z
N MET A 1 55.02 14.39 -34.74
CA MET A 1 54.22 14.15 -33.53
C MET A 1 54.08 12.65 -33.40
N THR A 2 54.90 12.05 -32.58
CA THR A 2 55.28 10.63 -32.70
C THR A 2 54.41 9.76 -31.83
N GLU A 3 54.09 8.59 -32.35
CA GLU A 3 53.31 7.47 -31.77
C GLU A 3 53.66 7.11 -30.31
N ARG A 4 54.84 7.58 -29.83
CA ARG A 4 55.31 7.36 -28.45
C ARG A 4 54.54 8.22 -27.42
N ASP A 5 53.99 9.36 -27.80
CA ASP A 5 53.28 10.25 -26.89
C ASP A 5 51.85 9.73 -26.59
N ALA A 6 51.23 9.04 -27.56
CA ALA A 6 49.91 8.42 -27.38
C ALA A 6 50.01 7.25 -26.40
N LYS A 7 51.05 6.43 -26.53
CA LYS A 7 51.26 5.24 -25.68
C LYS A 7 51.64 5.59 -24.22
N GLN A 8 52.27 6.73 -24.02
CA GLN A 8 52.59 7.24 -22.69
C GLN A 8 51.35 7.84 -21.98
N LYS A 9 50.42 8.45 -22.74
CA LYS A 9 49.19 9.00 -22.19
C LYS A 9 48.20 7.92 -21.75
N GLU A 10 48.19 6.82 -22.45
CA GLU A 10 47.37 5.64 -22.12
C GLU A 10 47.90 4.93 -20.86
N LYS A 11 49.21 4.78 -20.71
CA LYS A 11 49.81 4.20 -19.50
C LYS A 11 49.65 5.07 -18.25
N ARG A 12 49.49 6.37 -18.41
CA ARG A 12 49.21 7.28 -17.27
C ARG A 12 47.77 7.19 -16.77
N LYS A 13 46.79 6.92 -17.65
CA LYS A 13 45.39 6.74 -17.24
C LYS A 13 45.21 5.41 -16.45
N PHE A 14 45.95 4.36 -16.79
CA PHE A 14 45.85 3.08 -16.08
C PHE A 14 46.49 3.09 -14.68
N ARG A 15 47.53 3.90 -14.46
CA ARG A 15 48.21 4.00 -13.15
C ARG A 15 47.47 4.84 -12.12
N VAL A 16 46.54 5.72 -12.53
CA VAL A 16 45.72 6.50 -11.61
C VAL A 16 44.62 5.65 -10.99
N ALA A 17 44.14 4.62 -11.68
CA ALA A 17 43.13 3.68 -11.19
C ALA A 17 43.68 2.71 -10.11
N GLU A 18 44.96 2.42 -10.13
CA GLU A 18 45.58 1.45 -9.21
C GLU A 18 45.95 2.05 -7.84
N ARG A 19 46.01 3.37 -7.73
CA ARG A 19 46.43 4.08 -6.51
C ARG A 19 45.28 4.47 -5.58
N PHE A 20 44.04 4.44 -6.06
CA PHE A 20 42.86 4.50 -5.21
C PHE A 20 42.42 3.07 -4.96
N GLY A 21 42.97 2.48 -3.90
CA GLY A 21 42.68 1.11 -3.48
C GLY A 21 41.19 0.82 -3.55
N GLY A 22 40.83 -0.41 -3.93
CA GLY A 22 39.48 -0.90 -4.26
C GLY A 22 38.35 -0.58 -3.26
N PHE A 23 38.65 0.18 -2.22
CA PHE A 23 37.70 0.63 -1.20
C PHE A 23 36.61 1.57 -1.76
N PRO A 24 36.87 2.62 -2.58
CA PRO A 24 35.81 3.45 -3.14
C PRO A 24 35.00 2.71 -4.22
N VAL A 25 35.60 1.80 -4.97
CA VAL A 25 34.86 0.97 -5.96
C VAL A 25 33.97 -0.04 -5.25
N LEU A 26 34.45 -0.62 -4.16
CA LEU A 26 33.66 -1.52 -3.32
C LEU A 26 32.49 -0.79 -2.65
N LEU A 27 32.69 0.44 -2.17
CA LEU A 27 31.62 1.30 -1.62
C LEU A 27 30.58 1.67 -2.67
N LEU A 28 31.00 1.98 -3.90
CA LEU A 28 30.11 2.30 -5.01
C LEU A 28 29.30 1.08 -5.44
N ALA A 29 29.92 -0.10 -5.48
CA ALA A 29 29.22 -1.37 -5.76
C ALA A 29 28.22 -1.71 -4.65
N LEU A 30 28.61 -1.52 -3.37
CA LEU A 30 27.72 -1.73 -2.23
C LEU A 30 26.52 -0.78 -2.25
N ALA A 31 26.76 0.52 -2.56
CA ALA A 31 25.70 1.51 -2.72
C ALA A 31 24.76 1.17 -3.88
N GLY A 32 25.29 0.67 -4.99
CA GLY A 32 24.50 0.19 -6.13
C GLY A 32 23.61 -1.00 -5.78
N ILE A 33 24.14 -1.97 -5.05
CA ILE A 33 23.37 -3.13 -4.56
C ILE A 33 22.29 -2.69 -3.58
N LEU A 34 22.60 -1.73 -2.69
CA LEU A 34 21.63 -1.16 -1.75
C LEU A 34 20.49 -0.44 -2.46
N LEU A 35 20.79 0.31 -3.52
CA LEU A 35 19.78 0.98 -4.36
C LEU A 35 18.93 -0.04 -5.14
N LEU A 36 19.51 -1.12 -5.64
CA LEU A 36 18.76 -2.18 -6.32
C LEU A 36 17.84 -2.93 -5.35
N LEU A 37 18.29 -3.18 -4.12
CA LEU A 37 17.47 -3.79 -3.07
C LEU A 37 16.35 -2.86 -2.60
N SER A 38 16.58 -1.54 -2.56
CA SER A 38 15.52 -0.54 -2.30
C SER A 38 14.50 -0.46 -3.44
N GLY A 39 14.91 -0.68 -4.68
CA GLY A 39 14.04 -0.68 -5.85
C GLY A 39 13.20 -1.94 -6.01
N SER A 40 13.52 -3.04 -5.33
CA SER A 40 12.82 -4.33 -5.47
C SER A 40 11.60 -4.50 -4.52
N GLY A 41 11.04 -3.41 -3.98
CA GLY A 41 9.74 -3.45 -3.30
C GLY A 41 9.72 -4.18 -1.94
N LEU A 42 10.89 -4.46 -1.32
CA LEU A 42 10.97 -5.06 0.00
C LEU A 42 10.54 -4.10 1.14
N PHE A 43 10.51 -2.80 0.89
CA PHE A 43 9.90 -1.81 1.75
C PHE A 43 8.64 -1.28 1.04
N GLY A 44 7.51 -1.96 1.27
CA GLY A 44 6.14 -1.54 1.03
C GLY A 44 5.94 -0.35 0.10
N ALA A 45 6.26 -0.46 -1.19
CA ALA A 45 5.79 0.50 -2.17
C ALA A 45 4.27 0.36 -2.24
N LYS A 46 3.57 1.29 -1.62
CA LYS A 46 2.16 1.57 -1.86
C LYS A 46 1.99 1.63 -3.37
N ASN A 47 1.37 0.63 -3.92
CA ASN A 47 1.14 0.52 -5.35
C ASN A 47 0.09 1.56 -5.73
N GLU A 48 0.52 2.80 -6.01
CA GLU A 48 -0.29 3.79 -6.72
C GLU A 48 -0.39 3.35 -8.18
N LYS A 49 -1.18 2.31 -8.41
CA LYS A 49 -1.56 1.91 -9.76
C LYS A 49 -2.97 2.41 -10.04
N ASN A 50 -3.00 3.38 -10.94
CA ASN A 50 -4.11 3.74 -11.81
C ASN A 50 -5.34 4.37 -11.15
N ALA A 51 -5.36 5.69 -11.11
CA ALA A 51 -6.57 6.49 -11.12
C ALA A 51 -7.29 6.30 -12.48
N GLY A 52 -7.85 5.12 -12.70
CA GLY A 52 -8.60 4.81 -13.92
C GLY A 52 -8.99 3.35 -13.93
N ALA A 53 -10.22 3.02 -13.54
CA ALA A 53 -10.81 1.72 -13.33
C ALA A 53 -10.28 1.04 -12.05
N THR A 54 -10.82 1.42 -10.91
CA THR A 54 -10.54 0.77 -9.64
C THR A 54 -11.22 -0.59 -9.66
N ASP A 55 -10.43 -1.67 -9.73
CA ASP A 55 -10.95 -3.02 -9.54
C ASP A 55 -11.75 -3.06 -8.22
N PRO A 56 -13.05 -3.37 -8.24
CA PRO A 56 -13.89 -3.39 -7.04
C PRO A 56 -13.32 -4.30 -5.94
N ALA A 57 -12.63 -5.37 -6.32
CA ALA A 57 -11.98 -6.27 -5.37
C ALA A 57 -10.77 -5.61 -4.70
N ALA A 58 -9.93 -4.91 -5.45
CA ALA A 58 -8.80 -4.16 -4.91
C ALA A 58 -9.26 -3.00 -4.01
N TYR A 59 -10.31 -2.27 -4.41
CA TYR A 59 -10.92 -1.22 -3.60
C TYR A 59 -11.46 -1.75 -2.27
N ARG A 60 -12.18 -2.86 -2.30
CA ARG A 60 -12.69 -3.52 -1.10
C ARG A 60 -11.57 -3.93 -0.15
N LEU A 61 -10.53 -4.59 -0.66
CA LEU A 61 -9.39 -5.03 0.16
C LEU A 61 -8.65 -3.86 0.81
N ALA A 62 -8.50 -2.75 0.10
CA ALA A 62 -7.89 -1.54 0.65
C ALA A 62 -8.73 -0.98 1.82
N LEU A 63 -10.05 -0.84 1.64
CA LEU A 63 -10.96 -0.38 2.70
C LEU A 63 -10.98 -1.32 3.91
N GLU A 64 -11.02 -2.63 3.68
CA GLU A 64 -10.96 -3.64 4.75
C GLU A 64 -9.68 -3.52 5.58
N SER A 65 -8.54 -3.34 4.91
CA SER A 65 -7.23 -3.18 5.57
C SER A 65 -7.13 -1.87 6.37
N GLU A 66 -7.58 -0.75 5.80
CA GLU A 66 -7.56 0.55 6.47
C GLU A 66 -8.51 0.56 7.68
N LEU A 67 -9.71 0.01 7.52
CA LEU A 67 -10.67 -0.08 8.60
C LEU A 67 -10.21 -1.02 9.71
N ALA A 68 -9.59 -2.15 9.37
CA ALA A 68 -9.03 -3.07 10.36
C ALA A 68 -7.92 -2.40 11.19
N SER A 69 -7.06 -1.61 10.56
CA SER A 69 -6.01 -0.86 11.23
C SER A 69 -6.58 0.18 12.20
N LEU A 70 -7.59 0.95 11.78
CA LEU A 70 -8.25 1.94 12.63
C LEU A 70 -9.01 1.29 13.80
N CYS A 71 -9.69 0.18 13.57
CA CYS A 71 -10.40 -0.54 14.63
C CYS A 71 -9.43 -1.12 15.68
N ALA A 72 -8.22 -1.52 15.28
CA ALA A 72 -7.20 -2.03 16.18
C ALA A 72 -6.63 -0.96 17.13
N GLU A 73 -6.73 0.34 16.80
CA GLU A 73 -6.33 1.46 17.65
C GLU A 73 -7.35 1.75 18.77
N VAL A 74 -8.55 1.16 18.72
CA VAL A 74 -9.57 1.36 19.75
C VAL A 74 -9.17 0.60 21.02
N ARG A 75 -9.22 1.29 22.15
CA ARG A 75 -8.84 0.72 23.45
C ARG A 75 -9.66 -0.54 23.78
N GLY A 76 -8.97 -1.61 24.13
CA GLY A 76 -9.60 -2.90 24.48
C GLY A 76 -9.89 -3.80 23.29
N VAL A 77 -9.58 -3.34 22.07
CA VAL A 77 -9.67 -4.14 20.86
C VAL A 77 -8.30 -4.77 20.59
N GLY A 78 -8.28 -6.07 20.38
CA GLY A 78 -7.06 -6.80 20.00
C GLY A 78 -7.02 -7.01 18.48
N ARG A 79 -6.83 -8.27 18.05
CA ARG A 79 -6.80 -8.61 16.63
C ARG A 79 -8.16 -8.36 15.98
N VAL A 80 -8.16 -7.72 14.84
CA VAL A 80 -9.35 -7.36 14.09
C VAL A 80 -9.33 -8.02 12.71
N THR A 81 -10.49 -8.45 12.28
CA THR A 81 -10.75 -8.86 10.89
C THR A 81 -12.01 -8.14 10.44
N VAL A 82 -11.93 -7.47 9.30
CA VAL A 82 -13.04 -6.74 8.71
C VAL A 82 -13.41 -7.36 7.37
N MET A 83 -14.70 -7.42 7.07
CA MET A 83 -15.25 -7.77 5.78
C MET A 83 -16.26 -6.74 5.34
N ILE A 84 -16.11 -6.21 4.13
CA ILE A 84 -17.00 -5.20 3.56
C ILE A 84 -17.77 -5.79 2.39
N THR A 85 -19.08 -5.55 2.35
CA THR A 85 -19.93 -5.93 1.22
C THR A 85 -20.24 -4.69 0.39
N LEU A 86 -19.94 -4.76 -0.90
CA LEU A 86 -20.25 -3.71 -1.88
C LEU A 86 -21.57 -4.02 -2.59
N LYS A 87 -22.35 -2.99 -2.89
CA LYS A 87 -23.64 -3.11 -3.58
C LYS A 87 -23.48 -3.47 -5.05
N GLU A 88 -22.56 -2.78 -5.72
CA GLU A 88 -22.32 -2.91 -7.15
C GLU A 88 -20.85 -2.59 -7.41
N GLY A 89 -20.34 -3.05 -8.56
CA GLY A 89 -19.08 -2.59 -9.09
C GLY A 89 -19.16 -1.12 -9.52
N GLU A 90 -18.07 -0.63 -10.03
CA GLU A 90 -17.93 0.70 -10.57
C GLU A 90 -19.00 0.98 -11.66
N LYS A 91 -19.80 2.05 -11.47
CA LYS A 91 -20.76 2.49 -12.47
C LYS A 91 -20.10 3.50 -13.41
N THR A 92 -19.92 3.10 -14.65
CA THR A 92 -19.45 3.98 -15.72
C THR A 92 -20.66 4.55 -16.46
N THR A 93 -20.84 5.87 -16.42
CA THR A 93 -21.85 6.55 -17.19
C THR A 93 -21.22 7.09 -18.47
N TYR A 94 -21.79 6.75 -19.62
CA TYR A 94 -21.33 7.23 -20.91
C TYR A 94 -22.18 8.39 -21.40
N ALA A 95 -21.53 9.43 -21.89
CA ALA A 95 -22.18 10.52 -22.64
C ALA A 95 -21.65 10.45 -24.09
N GLY A 96 -22.40 9.79 -24.96
CA GLY A 96 -21.95 9.46 -26.29
C GLY A 96 -20.85 8.40 -26.28
N SER A 97 -19.73 8.64 -26.97
CA SER A 97 -18.57 7.72 -27.02
C SER A 97 -17.52 7.98 -25.95
N LYS A 98 -17.75 8.94 -25.05
CA LYS A 98 -16.80 9.29 -23.98
C LYS A 98 -17.36 8.91 -22.62
N THR A 99 -16.48 8.44 -21.71
CA THR A 99 -16.82 8.23 -20.31
C THR A 99 -17.12 9.58 -19.66
N ALA A 100 -18.37 9.77 -19.18
CA ALA A 100 -18.80 11.02 -18.56
C ALA A 100 -18.47 11.06 -17.07
N SER A 101 -18.64 9.94 -16.37
CA SER A 101 -18.32 9.82 -14.96
C SER A 101 -18.12 8.36 -14.57
N VAL A 102 -17.25 8.17 -13.58
CA VAL A 102 -17.04 6.89 -12.93
C VAL A 102 -17.35 7.08 -11.44
N SER A 103 -18.33 6.35 -10.93
CA SER A 103 -18.69 6.41 -9.51
C SER A 103 -18.10 5.24 -8.77
N PRO A 104 -17.51 5.47 -7.57
CA PRO A 104 -16.98 4.39 -6.75
C PRO A 104 -18.09 3.42 -6.30
N PRO A 105 -17.74 2.16 -6.00
CA PRO A 105 -18.70 1.19 -5.49
C PRO A 105 -19.31 1.66 -4.17
N THR A 106 -20.61 1.40 -3.97
CA THR A 106 -21.32 1.76 -2.74
C THR A 106 -21.22 0.64 -1.72
N VAL A 107 -20.83 0.97 -0.49
CA VAL A 107 -20.79 0.01 0.62
C VAL A 107 -22.22 -0.34 1.06
N LEU A 108 -22.53 -1.64 1.13
CA LEU A 108 -23.80 -2.15 1.66
C LEU A 108 -23.77 -2.37 3.15
N GLY A 109 -22.67 -2.88 3.68
CA GLY A 109 -22.52 -3.23 5.07
C GLY A 109 -21.11 -3.70 5.40
N ALA A 110 -20.83 -3.83 6.70
CA ALA A 110 -19.56 -4.29 7.22
C ALA A 110 -19.76 -5.28 8.38
N ALA A 111 -18.91 -6.30 8.43
CA ALA A 111 -18.79 -7.23 9.54
C ALA A 111 -17.38 -7.10 10.15
N ILE A 112 -17.31 -6.98 11.45
CA ILE A 112 -16.07 -6.84 12.23
C ILE A 112 -16.02 -7.97 13.23
N VAL A 113 -14.92 -8.73 13.23
CA VAL A 113 -14.66 -9.77 14.23
C VAL A 113 -13.37 -9.39 14.95
N CYS A 114 -13.44 -9.14 16.25
CA CYS A 114 -12.29 -8.68 17.02
C CYS A 114 -12.22 -9.30 18.40
N ASP A 115 -11.01 -9.30 18.97
CA ASP A 115 -10.83 -9.58 20.38
C ASP A 115 -11.45 -8.42 21.18
N GLY A 116 -12.25 -8.70 22.19
CA GLY A 116 -13.00 -7.70 22.94
C GLY A 116 -14.37 -7.31 22.37
N GLY A 117 -14.77 -7.86 21.22
CA GLY A 117 -16.09 -7.61 20.61
C GLY A 117 -17.29 -8.09 21.43
N GLY A 118 -17.05 -8.86 22.51
CA GLY A 118 -18.06 -9.23 23.50
C GLY A 118 -18.53 -8.07 24.39
N ASP A 119 -17.66 -7.07 24.62
CA ASP A 119 -17.99 -5.89 25.39
C ASP A 119 -18.96 -4.98 24.64
N ALA A 120 -20.03 -4.54 25.34
CA ALA A 120 -21.05 -3.70 24.72
C ALA A 120 -20.55 -2.30 24.40
N GLY A 121 -19.64 -1.74 25.19
CA GLY A 121 -19.02 -0.44 24.96
C GLY A 121 -18.17 -0.46 23.68
N ILE A 122 -17.28 -1.44 23.58
CA ILE A 122 -16.42 -1.64 22.40
C ILE A 122 -17.28 -1.85 21.14
N ARG A 123 -18.31 -2.69 21.24
CA ARG A 123 -19.26 -2.95 20.14
C ARG A 123 -19.92 -1.65 19.64
N ASN A 124 -20.41 -0.83 20.55
CA ASN A 124 -21.05 0.43 20.21
C ASN A 124 -20.06 1.41 19.56
N GLU A 125 -18.85 1.51 20.10
CA GLU A 125 -17.83 2.41 19.59
C GLU A 125 -17.39 2.00 18.17
N LEU A 126 -17.08 0.72 17.96
CA LEU A 126 -16.75 0.18 16.62
C LEU A 126 -17.89 0.36 15.62
N THR A 127 -19.13 0.14 16.05
CA THR A 127 -20.32 0.35 15.19
C THR A 127 -20.44 1.81 14.77
N ARG A 128 -20.31 2.76 15.71
CA ARG A 128 -20.38 4.19 15.41
C ARG A 128 -19.25 4.65 14.50
N LEU A 129 -18.00 4.25 14.80
CA LEU A 129 -16.83 4.55 14.00
C LEU A 129 -16.97 4.04 12.57
N THR A 130 -17.33 2.78 12.40
CA THR A 130 -17.50 2.15 11.09
C THR A 130 -18.65 2.78 10.30
N SER A 131 -19.77 3.04 10.95
CA SER A 131 -20.93 3.71 10.32
C SER A 131 -20.58 5.10 9.81
N ALA A 132 -19.85 5.88 10.60
CA ALA A 132 -19.42 7.23 10.22
C ALA A 132 -18.43 7.22 9.06
N LEU A 133 -17.45 6.31 9.07
CA LEU A 133 -16.42 6.21 8.04
C LEU A 133 -16.98 5.73 6.70
N LEU A 134 -17.85 4.72 6.74
CA LEU A 134 -18.40 4.12 5.51
C LEU A 134 -19.68 4.80 5.02
N GLY A 135 -20.22 5.77 5.78
CA GLY A 135 -21.48 6.44 5.45
C GLY A 135 -22.69 5.51 5.42
N ILE A 136 -22.68 4.42 6.20
CA ILE A 136 -23.77 3.43 6.27
C ILE A 136 -24.50 3.49 7.62
N GLY A 137 -25.73 3.00 7.64
CA GLY A 137 -26.49 2.93 8.90
C GLY A 137 -25.88 1.92 9.88
N ALA A 138 -25.95 2.20 11.19
CA ALA A 138 -25.46 1.32 12.24
C ALA A 138 -26.08 -0.11 12.19
N ASN A 139 -27.28 -0.22 11.67
CA ASN A 139 -27.97 -1.50 11.45
C ASN A 139 -27.35 -2.36 10.34
N ARG A 140 -26.39 -1.81 9.60
CA ARG A 140 -25.63 -2.50 8.54
C ARG A 140 -24.20 -2.84 8.98
N VAL A 141 -23.87 -2.59 10.25
CA VAL A 141 -22.58 -2.94 10.84
C VAL A 141 -22.83 -4.01 11.91
N THR A 142 -22.10 -5.10 11.81
CA THR A 142 -22.12 -6.18 12.80
C THR A 142 -20.74 -6.32 13.43
N VAL A 143 -20.68 -6.27 14.75
CA VAL A 143 -19.45 -6.52 15.52
C VAL A 143 -19.63 -7.78 16.34
N ALA A 144 -18.70 -8.71 16.22
CA ALA A 144 -18.71 -9.99 16.93
C ALA A 144 -17.39 -10.25 17.64
N GLU A 145 -17.45 -11.00 18.73
CA GLU A 145 -16.27 -11.44 19.44
C GLU A 145 -15.55 -12.56 18.66
N ARG A 146 -14.23 -12.48 18.64
CA ARG A 146 -13.38 -13.52 18.05
C ARG A 146 -13.37 -14.75 18.94
N ARG A 147 -13.58 -15.90 18.35
CA ARG A 147 -13.41 -17.17 19.05
C ARG A 147 -11.92 -17.42 19.35
N ARG A 148 -11.61 -17.70 20.59
CA ARG A 148 -10.27 -18.10 21.05
C ARG A 148 -9.99 -19.55 20.70
#